data_1230af6075b161db40cc78f1140b55ab
#
_entry.id   1230af6075b161db40cc78f1140b55ab
#
_cell.length_a   1.000
_cell.length_b   1.000
_cell.length_c   1.000
_cell.angle_alpha   90.00
_cell.angle_beta   90.00
_cell.angle_gamma   90.00
#
_symmetry.space_group_name_H-M   'P 1'
#
loop_
_entity.id
_entity.type
_entity.pdbx_description
1 polymer ?
#
loop_
_entity_poly.entity_id
_entity_poly.type
_entity_poly.pdbx_seq_one_letter_code
_entity_poly.pdbx_strand_id
1 'polypeptide(L)'
;MSFARLRRNVSQLIEFNASASTSSRFMDFAMVVLIIANVAAIMLESVASIEAQYASQFWYFEVFSIAVFTIEYLLRVWSCPDIKEGKYEDSFKGRLKYMCSIPALIDLAAIAPFYLSLFVVMDLRFLRVFRVFRIFKLTRYSNAMTMLLRVFREESSSFFAAFSILAIVLITAASGIYLLEHEVQPEAFGSIPAAMWWATSTLTTVGYGDVTPITPLGKVFGGLITIVGMGMVALPAGILASGFSAQLKQNRSVYRHKLIESLHDGVIDANEKKHLDLLRRELGITEQEAQLLLFAHSQQQPLHKQCPHCHKDIV
;
A
#
# COMPACT_ATOMS: atom_id res chain seq x y z
N MET A 1 17.31 -19.63 -28.86
CA MET A 1 16.27 -19.50 -27.84
C MET A 1 15.10 -18.74 -28.44
N SER A 2 13.85 -19.23 -28.34
CA SER A 2 12.68 -18.49 -28.86
C SER A 2 12.52 -17.18 -28.09
N PHE A 3 12.29 -16.07 -28.81
CA PHE A 3 12.08 -14.72 -28.27
C PHE A 3 10.98 -14.69 -27.17
N ALA A 4 9.94 -15.50 -27.35
CA ALA A 4 8.88 -15.68 -26.35
C ALA A 4 9.38 -16.31 -25.03
N ARG A 5 10.37 -17.24 -25.09
CA ARG A 5 10.94 -17.85 -23.89
C ARG A 5 11.77 -16.83 -23.10
N LEU A 6 12.54 -15.96 -23.80
CA LEU A 6 13.29 -14.89 -23.16
C LEU A 6 12.34 -13.90 -22.46
N ARG A 7 11.27 -13.48 -23.12
CA ARG A 7 10.28 -12.54 -22.58
C ARG A 7 9.61 -13.10 -21.32
N ARG A 8 9.23 -14.39 -21.34
CA ARG A 8 8.64 -15.07 -20.17
C ARG A 8 9.63 -15.18 -19.00
N ASN A 9 10.90 -15.47 -19.27
CA ASN A 9 11.93 -15.52 -18.22
C ASN A 9 12.14 -14.13 -17.59
N VAL A 10 12.14 -13.06 -18.40
CA VAL A 10 12.25 -11.68 -17.92
C VAL A 10 11.02 -11.29 -17.09
N SER A 11 9.81 -11.65 -17.54
CA SER A 11 8.58 -11.43 -16.76
C SER A 11 8.66 -12.09 -15.38
N GLN A 12 9.11 -13.35 -15.31
CA GLN A 12 9.27 -14.09 -14.05
C GLN A 12 10.36 -13.52 -13.12
N LEU A 13 11.36 -12.84 -13.68
CA LEU A 13 12.43 -12.20 -12.90
C LEU A 13 11.99 -10.87 -12.28
N ILE A 14 11.18 -10.09 -13.03
CA ILE A 14 10.85 -8.70 -12.68
C ILE A 14 9.50 -8.59 -11.95
N GLU A 15 8.62 -9.56 -12.13
CA GLU A 15 7.35 -9.60 -11.43
C GLU A 15 7.53 -10.16 -10.03
N PHE A 16 7.17 -9.36 -9.01
CA PHE A 16 7.18 -9.81 -7.62
C PHE A 16 6.23 -11.01 -7.48
N ASN A 17 6.80 -12.19 -7.29
CA ASN A 17 6.04 -13.43 -7.18
C ASN A 17 6.49 -14.18 -5.93
N ALA A 18 5.54 -14.63 -5.12
CA ALA A 18 5.82 -15.44 -3.92
C ALA A 18 6.54 -16.75 -4.24
N SER A 19 6.49 -17.21 -5.50
CA SER A 19 7.20 -18.39 -6.03
C SER A 19 8.56 -18.06 -6.65
N ALA A 20 9.07 -16.84 -6.46
CA ALA A 20 10.26 -16.33 -7.11
C ALA A 20 11.50 -17.21 -6.86
N SER A 21 12.31 -17.38 -7.91
CA SER A 21 13.64 -17.97 -7.81
C SER A 21 14.53 -17.13 -6.87
N THR A 22 15.60 -17.71 -6.36
CA THR A 22 16.57 -16.98 -5.51
C THR A 22 17.06 -15.69 -6.20
N SER A 23 17.24 -15.74 -7.53
CA SER A 23 17.64 -14.58 -8.34
C SER A 23 16.61 -13.46 -8.34
N SER A 24 15.32 -13.79 -8.42
CA SER A 24 14.25 -12.78 -8.37
C SER A 24 14.18 -12.11 -6.99
N ARG A 25 14.30 -12.88 -5.90
CA ARG A 25 14.33 -12.30 -4.53
C ARG A 25 15.52 -11.37 -4.33
N PHE A 26 16.69 -11.72 -4.88
CA PHE A 26 17.86 -10.85 -4.82
C PHE A 26 17.62 -9.55 -5.60
N MET A 27 17.00 -9.63 -6.78
CA MET A 27 16.62 -8.46 -7.58
C MET A 27 15.65 -7.56 -6.82
N ASP A 28 14.58 -8.15 -6.23
CA ASP A 28 13.60 -7.41 -5.44
C ASP A 28 14.25 -6.72 -4.23
N PHE A 29 15.13 -7.42 -3.52
CA PHE A 29 15.88 -6.85 -2.41
C PHE A 29 16.79 -5.71 -2.86
N ALA A 30 17.53 -5.88 -3.96
CA ALA A 30 18.39 -4.84 -4.51
C ALA A 30 17.58 -3.59 -4.91
N MET A 31 16.39 -3.78 -5.50
CA MET A 31 15.50 -2.68 -5.86
C MET A 31 14.96 -1.94 -4.62
N VAL A 32 14.56 -2.66 -3.58
CA VAL A 32 14.13 -2.06 -2.31
C VAL A 32 15.26 -1.23 -1.69
N VAL A 33 16.47 -1.78 -1.62
CA VAL A 33 17.65 -1.07 -1.11
C VAL A 33 17.94 0.18 -1.94
N LEU A 34 17.88 0.08 -3.28
CA LEU A 34 18.09 1.22 -4.17
C LEU A 34 17.05 2.32 -3.95
N ILE A 35 15.77 1.96 -3.78
CA ILE A 35 14.70 2.93 -3.49
C ILE A 35 14.95 3.63 -2.16
N ILE A 36 15.26 2.88 -1.09
CA ILE A 36 15.54 3.44 0.23
C ILE A 36 16.77 4.35 0.17
N ALA A 37 17.84 3.92 -0.50
CA ALA A 37 19.05 4.73 -0.68
C ALA A 37 18.77 6.02 -1.45
N ASN A 38 17.89 6.01 -2.45
CA ASN A 38 17.44 7.22 -3.16
C ASN A 38 16.70 8.19 -2.25
N VAL A 39 15.78 7.69 -1.40
CA VAL A 39 15.08 8.55 -0.45
C VAL A 39 16.04 9.16 0.56
N ALA A 40 16.99 8.36 1.07
CA ALA A 40 18.04 8.86 1.96
C ALA A 40 18.94 9.92 1.27
N ALA A 41 19.31 9.69 0.01
CA ALA A 41 20.07 10.65 -0.77
C ALA A 41 19.34 11.99 -0.96
N ILE A 42 18.02 11.96 -1.25
CA ILE A 42 17.19 13.17 -1.37
C ILE A 42 17.16 13.94 -0.04
N MET A 43 17.02 13.23 1.09
CA MET A 43 17.04 13.85 2.42
C MET A 43 18.41 14.50 2.71
N LEU A 44 19.51 13.81 2.41
CA LEU A 44 20.87 14.35 2.60
C LEU A 44 21.17 15.52 1.67
N GLU A 45 20.73 15.44 0.41
CA GLU A 45 20.86 16.54 -0.59
C GLU A 45 20.12 17.81 -0.13
N SER A 46 19.10 17.70 0.72
CA SER A 46 18.38 18.86 1.26
C SER A 46 19.19 19.67 2.28
N VAL A 47 20.29 19.11 2.81
CA VAL A 47 21.19 19.78 3.76
C VAL A 47 22.26 20.54 2.98
N ALA A 48 22.20 21.87 2.98
CA ALA A 48 23.07 22.73 2.15
C ALA A 48 24.58 22.45 2.29
N SER A 49 25.06 22.12 3.49
CA SER A 49 26.47 21.78 3.72
C SER A 49 26.90 20.49 3.06
N ILE A 50 26.00 19.48 3.04
CA ILE A 50 26.23 18.16 2.43
C ILE A 50 26.08 18.29 0.90
N GLU A 51 25.06 18.99 0.41
CA GLU A 51 24.90 19.27 -1.03
C GLU A 51 26.15 19.93 -1.61
N ALA A 52 26.69 20.98 -0.95
CA ALA A 52 27.88 21.69 -1.42
C ALA A 52 29.12 20.78 -1.52
N GLN A 53 29.27 19.80 -0.63
CA GLN A 53 30.41 18.89 -0.61
C GLN A 53 30.29 17.71 -1.55
N TYR A 54 29.07 17.17 -1.72
CA TYR A 54 28.81 15.87 -2.41
C TYR A 54 27.91 16.00 -3.63
N ALA A 55 27.69 17.20 -4.19
CA ALA A 55 26.78 17.44 -5.32
C ALA A 55 27.04 16.51 -6.52
N SER A 56 28.30 16.27 -6.88
CA SER A 56 28.64 15.39 -7.99
C SER A 56 28.31 13.94 -7.71
N GLN A 57 28.52 13.45 -6.48
CA GLN A 57 28.20 12.08 -6.08
C GLN A 57 26.68 11.86 -6.09
N PHE A 58 25.89 12.81 -5.58
CA PHE A 58 24.43 12.74 -5.64
C PHE A 58 23.93 12.71 -7.09
N TRP A 59 24.49 13.52 -7.97
CA TRP A 59 24.13 13.53 -9.38
C TRP A 59 24.43 12.18 -10.07
N TYR A 60 25.65 11.62 -9.88
CA TYR A 60 25.97 10.30 -10.45
C TYR A 60 25.08 9.19 -9.91
N PHE A 61 24.79 9.21 -8.60
CA PHE A 61 23.89 8.24 -7.96
C PHE A 61 22.46 8.38 -8.50
N GLU A 62 21.99 9.59 -8.72
CA GLU A 62 20.68 9.85 -9.31
C GLU A 62 20.60 9.30 -10.73
N VAL A 63 21.54 9.65 -11.60
CA VAL A 63 21.59 9.16 -13.00
C VAL A 63 21.63 7.65 -13.04
N PHE A 64 22.47 7.01 -12.22
CA PHE A 64 22.52 5.56 -12.10
C PHE A 64 21.16 4.97 -11.72
N SER A 65 20.54 5.50 -10.70
CA SER A 65 19.26 5.01 -10.18
C SER A 65 18.13 5.17 -11.20
N ILE A 66 18.08 6.32 -11.89
CA ILE A 66 17.11 6.57 -12.97
C ILE A 66 17.32 5.60 -14.12
N ALA A 67 18.57 5.33 -14.52
CA ALA A 67 18.86 4.35 -15.57
C ALA A 67 18.31 2.97 -15.18
N VAL A 68 18.55 2.51 -13.95
CA VAL A 68 18.05 1.23 -13.44
C VAL A 68 16.50 1.21 -13.44
N PHE A 69 15.84 2.23 -12.92
CA PHE A 69 14.38 2.31 -12.87
C PHE A 69 13.76 2.41 -14.27
N THR A 70 14.41 3.10 -15.20
CA THR A 70 13.96 3.20 -16.59
C THR A 70 14.06 1.84 -17.30
N ILE A 71 15.20 1.14 -17.15
CA ILE A 71 15.38 -0.20 -17.70
C ILE A 71 14.32 -1.15 -17.14
N GLU A 72 14.10 -1.14 -15.83
CA GLU A 72 13.08 -1.93 -15.16
C GLU A 72 11.67 -1.64 -15.73
N TYR A 73 11.31 -0.36 -15.87
CA TYR A 73 10.02 0.06 -16.43
C TYR A 73 9.84 -0.44 -17.88
N LEU A 74 10.86 -0.24 -18.73
CA LEU A 74 10.82 -0.67 -20.12
C LEU A 74 10.71 -2.21 -20.24
N LEU A 75 11.44 -2.96 -19.44
CA LEU A 75 11.35 -4.41 -19.39
C LEU A 75 9.97 -4.90 -18.95
N ARG A 76 9.33 -4.21 -18.01
CA ARG A 76 7.95 -4.49 -17.58
C ARG A 76 6.93 -4.22 -18.68
N VAL A 77 7.02 -3.09 -19.36
CA VAL A 77 6.15 -2.76 -20.50
C VAL A 77 6.36 -3.77 -21.64
N TRP A 78 7.59 -4.22 -21.86
CA TRP A 78 7.89 -5.21 -22.89
C TRP A 78 7.35 -6.60 -22.53
N SER A 79 7.43 -7.01 -21.27
CA SER A 79 7.03 -8.34 -20.78
C SER A 79 5.58 -8.42 -20.32
N CYS A 80 4.82 -7.33 -20.31
CA CYS A 80 3.45 -7.29 -19.79
C CYS A 80 2.47 -8.30 -20.41
N PRO A 81 2.59 -8.79 -21.68
CA PRO A 81 1.70 -9.81 -22.19
C PRO A 81 1.87 -11.19 -21.52
N ASP A 82 3.05 -11.45 -20.94
CA ASP A 82 3.33 -12.71 -20.24
C ASP A 82 2.97 -12.67 -18.74
N ILE A 83 2.44 -11.55 -18.25
CA ILE A 83 1.89 -11.44 -16.89
C ILE A 83 0.71 -12.41 -16.76
N LYS A 84 0.68 -13.19 -15.68
CA LYS A 84 -0.37 -14.18 -15.39
C LYS A 84 -1.77 -13.59 -15.63
N GLU A 85 -2.65 -14.40 -16.25
CA GLU A 85 -4.09 -14.16 -16.49
C GLU A 85 -4.48 -13.58 -17.85
N GLY A 86 -3.54 -13.37 -18.81
CA GLY A 86 -3.93 -12.86 -20.14
C GLY A 86 -4.60 -11.48 -20.12
N LYS A 87 -4.38 -10.71 -19.05
CA LYS A 87 -5.01 -9.41 -18.80
C LYS A 87 -4.59 -8.35 -19.83
N TYR A 88 -3.41 -8.51 -20.40
CA TYR A 88 -2.86 -7.61 -21.40
C TYR A 88 -2.51 -8.40 -22.65
N GLU A 89 -3.18 -8.07 -23.76
CA GLU A 89 -2.91 -8.68 -25.05
C GLU A 89 -1.51 -8.32 -25.57
N ASP A 90 -0.90 -9.21 -26.38
CA ASP A 90 0.37 -8.91 -27.07
C ASP A 90 0.12 -7.96 -28.25
N SER A 91 -0.41 -6.80 -27.95
CA SER A 91 -0.72 -5.74 -28.88
C SER A 91 -0.25 -4.40 -28.34
N PHE A 92 -0.14 -3.40 -29.21
CA PHE A 92 0.16 -2.02 -28.79
C PHE A 92 -0.88 -1.48 -27.79
N LYS A 93 -2.16 -1.80 -28.01
CA LYS A 93 -3.26 -1.41 -27.11
C LYS A 93 -3.12 -2.06 -25.73
N GLY A 94 -2.71 -3.34 -25.67
CA GLY A 94 -2.46 -4.04 -24.41
C GLY A 94 -1.34 -3.40 -23.59
N ARG A 95 -0.24 -3.00 -24.25
CA ARG A 95 0.86 -2.28 -23.60
C ARG A 95 0.46 -0.90 -23.12
N LEU A 96 -0.30 -0.16 -23.91
CA LEU A 96 -0.83 1.15 -23.50
C LEU A 96 -1.77 1.01 -22.28
N LYS A 97 -2.63 -0.02 -22.28
CA LYS A 97 -3.48 -0.35 -21.13
C LYS A 97 -2.66 -0.68 -19.87
N TYR A 98 -1.52 -1.39 -20.03
CA TYR A 98 -0.60 -1.65 -18.92
C TYR A 98 0.03 -0.35 -18.41
N MET A 99 0.51 0.52 -19.29
CA MET A 99 1.11 1.82 -18.92
C MET A 99 0.14 2.72 -18.14
N CYS A 100 -1.16 2.62 -18.41
CA CYS A 100 -2.21 3.32 -17.65
C CYS A 100 -2.62 2.60 -16.35
N SER A 101 -2.02 1.46 -16.01
CA SER A 101 -2.29 0.79 -14.75
C SER A 101 -1.63 1.50 -13.57
N ILE A 102 -2.25 1.43 -12.37
CA ILE A 102 -1.70 2.09 -11.17
C ILE A 102 -0.24 1.71 -10.89
N PRO A 103 0.18 0.42 -10.95
CA PRO A 103 1.57 0.08 -10.73
C PRO A 103 2.53 0.68 -11.77
N ALA A 104 2.12 0.74 -13.06
CA ALA A 104 2.95 1.32 -14.10
C ALA A 104 3.01 2.86 -14.01
N LEU A 105 1.93 3.51 -13.56
CA LEU A 105 1.92 4.95 -13.29
C LEU A 105 2.83 5.32 -12.11
N ILE A 106 2.90 4.48 -11.08
CA ILE A 106 3.86 4.67 -9.97
C ILE A 106 5.30 4.57 -10.48
N ASP A 107 5.60 3.55 -11.31
CA ASP A 107 6.92 3.43 -11.92
C ASP A 107 7.27 4.63 -12.80
N LEU A 108 6.31 5.12 -13.59
CA LEU A 108 6.47 6.31 -14.41
C LEU A 108 6.68 7.57 -13.57
N ALA A 109 5.89 7.77 -12.51
CA ALA A 109 6.01 8.90 -11.61
C ALA A 109 7.38 8.95 -10.89
N ALA A 110 8.02 7.80 -10.68
CA ALA A 110 9.34 7.74 -10.08
C ALA A 110 10.47 8.25 -11.01
N ILE A 111 10.30 8.13 -12.32
CA ILE A 111 11.31 8.56 -13.32
C ILE A 111 10.95 9.88 -14.00
N ALA A 112 9.67 10.24 -14.07
CA ALA A 112 9.17 11.42 -14.77
C ALA A 112 9.82 12.74 -14.34
N PRO A 113 10.05 13.05 -13.04
CA PRO A 113 10.65 14.32 -12.63
C PRO A 113 12.04 14.54 -13.24
N PHE A 114 12.84 13.48 -13.38
CA PHE A 114 14.16 13.59 -13.99
C PHE A 114 14.08 13.94 -15.48
N TYR A 115 13.22 13.23 -16.24
CA TYR A 115 13.07 13.51 -17.66
C TYR A 115 12.40 14.86 -17.92
N LEU A 116 11.40 15.24 -17.11
CA LEU A 116 10.77 16.56 -17.20
C LEU A 116 11.76 17.69 -16.97
N SER A 117 12.72 17.52 -16.04
CA SER A 117 13.76 18.52 -15.79
C SER A 117 14.71 18.77 -16.97
N LEU A 118 14.78 17.83 -17.94
CA LEU A 118 15.58 18.00 -19.16
C LEU A 118 14.85 18.84 -20.22
N PHE A 119 13.51 18.88 -20.20
CA PHE A 119 12.69 19.52 -21.23
C PHE A 119 12.07 20.85 -20.78
N VAL A 120 11.91 21.05 -19.48
CA VAL A 120 11.20 22.19 -18.92
C VAL A 120 12.16 23.10 -18.18
N VAL A 121 12.36 24.32 -18.70
CA VAL A 121 13.16 25.38 -18.07
C VAL A 121 12.31 26.10 -17.02
N MET A 122 11.75 25.35 -16.04
CA MET A 122 11.08 25.89 -14.87
C MET A 122 11.98 25.76 -13.64
N ASP A 123 11.62 26.44 -12.54
CA ASP A 123 12.36 26.33 -11.28
C ASP A 123 12.51 24.86 -10.86
N LEU A 124 13.69 24.30 -11.07
CA LEU A 124 14.03 22.90 -10.86
C LEU A 124 13.83 22.44 -9.40
N ARG A 125 13.69 23.40 -8.46
CA ARG A 125 13.47 23.10 -7.04
C ARG A 125 12.15 22.34 -6.81
N PHE A 126 11.09 22.73 -7.53
CA PHE A 126 9.80 22.05 -7.44
C PHE A 126 9.86 20.58 -7.92
N LEU A 127 10.52 20.32 -9.05
CA LEU A 127 10.71 18.97 -9.58
C LEU A 127 11.57 18.09 -8.65
N ARG A 128 12.48 18.70 -7.87
CA ARG A 128 13.31 18.00 -6.89
C ARG A 128 12.44 17.36 -5.80
N VAL A 129 11.40 18.05 -5.33
CA VAL A 129 10.47 17.51 -4.31
C VAL A 129 9.70 16.29 -4.85
N PHE A 130 9.31 16.28 -6.13
CA PHE A 130 8.62 15.14 -6.72
C PHE A 130 9.45 13.86 -6.83
N ARG A 131 10.78 13.95 -6.71
CA ARG A 131 11.64 12.76 -6.66
C ARG A 131 11.32 11.85 -5.48
N VAL A 132 10.69 12.39 -4.40
CA VAL A 132 10.25 11.62 -3.25
C VAL A 132 9.18 10.57 -3.63
N PHE A 133 8.45 10.77 -4.73
CA PHE A 133 7.45 9.80 -5.21
C PHE A 133 8.03 8.43 -5.56
N ARG A 134 9.36 8.32 -5.71
CA ARG A 134 10.04 7.03 -5.87
C ARG A 134 9.76 6.07 -4.71
N ILE A 135 9.44 6.59 -3.51
CA ILE A 135 9.07 5.76 -2.35
C ILE A 135 7.84 4.87 -2.63
N PHE A 136 6.90 5.34 -3.46
CA PHE A 136 5.73 4.57 -3.82
C PHE A 136 6.05 3.30 -4.61
N LYS A 137 7.24 3.18 -5.22
CA LYS A 137 7.70 1.92 -5.82
C LYS A 137 7.80 0.79 -4.80
N LEU A 138 8.01 1.08 -3.50
CA LEU A 138 8.01 0.07 -2.45
C LEU A 138 6.68 -0.71 -2.36
N THR A 139 5.56 -0.08 -2.74
CA THR A 139 4.24 -0.74 -2.75
C THR A 139 4.23 -2.01 -3.60
N ARG A 140 5.09 -2.08 -4.61
CA ARG A 140 5.18 -3.19 -5.54
C ARG A 140 5.94 -4.39 -4.98
N TYR A 141 6.86 -4.14 -4.04
CA TYR A 141 7.75 -5.14 -3.45
C TYR A 141 7.28 -5.66 -2.09
N SER A 142 6.06 -5.28 -1.67
CA SER A 142 5.50 -5.65 -0.37
C SER A 142 4.07 -6.18 -0.51
N ASN A 143 3.88 -7.46 -0.16
CA ASN A 143 2.53 -8.06 -0.09
C ASN A 143 1.64 -7.33 0.92
N ALA A 144 2.21 -6.88 2.04
CA ALA A 144 1.48 -6.11 3.05
C ALA A 144 0.95 -4.79 2.48
N MET A 145 1.76 -4.09 1.67
CA MET A 145 1.34 -2.84 1.02
C MET A 145 0.26 -3.09 -0.03
N THR A 146 0.39 -4.15 -0.83
CA THR A 146 -0.62 -4.54 -1.81
C THR A 146 -1.96 -4.88 -1.13
N MET A 147 -1.90 -5.58 0.01
CA MET A 147 -3.07 -5.89 0.84
C MET A 147 -3.69 -4.61 1.41
N LEU A 148 -2.88 -3.69 1.91
CA LEU A 148 -3.35 -2.38 2.42
C LEU A 148 -4.08 -1.59 1.33
N LEU A 149 -3.51 -1.51 0.12
CA LEU A 149 -4.15 -0.82 -1.01
C LEU A 149 -5.46 -1.49 -1.44
N ARG A 150 -5.56 -2.83 -1.31
CA ARG A 150 -6.81 -3.56 -1.54
C ARG A 150 -7.86 -3.17 -0.52
N VAL A 151 -7.53 -3.15 0.78
CA VAL A 151 -8.44 -2.70 1.85
C VAL A 151 -8.92 -1.28 1.59
N PHE A 152 -8.03 -0.34 1.25
CA PHE A 152 -8.43 1.03 0.89
C PHE A 152 -9.42 1.08 -0.27
N ARG A 153 -9.26 0.21 -1.26
CA ARG A 153 -10.17 0.15 -2.41
C ARG A 153 -11.52 -0.47 -2.02
N GLU A 154 -11.52 -1.56 -1.26
CA GLU A 154 -12.73 -2.26 -0.84
C GLU A 154 -13.55 -1.41 0.14
N GLU A 155 -12.88 -0.74 1.08
CA GLU A 155 -13.50 0.12 2.08
C GLU A 155 -13.63 1.60 1.65
N SER A 156 -13.43 1.91 0.36
CA SER A 156 -13.44 3.29 -0.13
C SER A 156 -14.72 4.05 0.21
N SER A 157 -15.88 3.39 0.19
CA SER A 157 -17.16 3.98 0.58
C SER A 157 -17.20 4.35 2.06
N SER A 158 -16.69 3.46 2.93
CA SER A 158 -16.60 3.67 4.38
C SER A 158 -15.64 4.82 4.69
N PHE A 159 -14.50 4.89 4.00
CA PHE A 159 -13.56 6.01 4.13
C PHE A 159 -14.19 7.33 3.67
N PHE A 160 -14.86 7.33 2.51
CA PHE A 160 -15.54 8.53 2.01
C PHE A 160 -16.56 9.04 3.01
N ALA A 161 -17.39 8.15 3.59
CA ALA A 161 -18.35 8.52 4.62
C ALA A 161 -17.66 9.11 5.87
N ALA A 162 -16.59 8.46 6.37
CA ALA A 162 -15.86 8.93 7.55
C ALA A 162 -15.22 10.31 7.32
N PHE A 163 -14.57 10.52 6.17
CA PHE A 163 -13.98 11.83 5.84
C PHE A 163 -15.03 12.91 5.58
N SER A 164 -16.19 12.54 5.01
CA SER A 164 -17.30 13.50 4.84
C SER A 164 -17.85 13.98 6.19
N ILE A 165 -18.04 13.07 7.14
CA ILE A 165 -18.47 13.43 8.51
C ILE A 165 -17.39 14.29 9.18
N LEU A 166 -16.10 13.91 9.06
CA LEU A 166 -15.01 14.70 9.60
C LEU A 166 -14.99 16.12 9.02
N ALA A 167 -15.20 16.28 7.71
CA ALA A 167 -15.28 17.59 7.06
C ALA A 167 -16.46 18.43 7.58
N ILE A 168 -17.63 17.82 7.77
CA ILE A 168 -18.80 18.50 8.34
C ILE A 168 -18.50 18.97 9.76
N VAL A 169 -17.93 18.10 10.60
CA VAL A 169 -17.58 18.45 11.99
C VAL A 169 -16.49 19.52 12.01
N LEU A 170 -15.50 19.45 11.13
CA LEU A 170 -14.44 20.45 11.01
C LEU A 170 -15.02 21.84 10.69
N ILE A 171 -15.89 21.93 9.67
CA ILE A 171 -16.51 23.19 9.29
C ILE A 171 -17.40 23.72 10.41
N THR A 172 -18.16 22.84 11.08
CA THR A 172 -19.03 23.23 12.20
C THR A 172 -18.21 23.73 13.39
N ALA A 173 -17.12 23.05 13.75
CA ALA A 173 -16.21 23.46 14.81
C ALA A 173 -15.54 24.79 14.50
N ALA A 174 -15.05 24.97 13.26
CA ALA A 174 -14.46 26.23 12.82
C ALA A 174 -15.45 27.40 12.85
N SER A 175 -16.68 27.15 12.38
CA SER A 175 -17.76 28.18 12.42
C SER A 175 -18.16 28.53 13.85
N GLY A 176 -18.28 27.54 14.73
CA GLY A 176 -18.65 27.76 16.13
C GLY A 176 -17.59 28.57 16.89
N ILE A 177 -16.29 28.19 16.72
CA ILE A 177 -15.24 28.94 17.42
C ILE A 177 -15.03 30.33 16.81
N TYR A 178 -15.22 30.51 15.49
CA TYR A 178 -15.22 31.80 14.86
C TYR A 178 -16.25 32.73 15.50
N LEU A 179 -17.51 32.28 15.72
CA LEU A 179 -18.56 33.09 16.35
C LEU A 179 -18.21 33.50 17.78
N LEU A 180 -17.45 32.67 18.50
CA LEU A 180 -17.15 32.91 19.92
C LEU A 180 -15.88 33.75 20.15
N GLU A 181 -14.92 33.74 19.19
CA GLU A 181 -13.59 34.31 19.39
C GLU A 181 -13.23 35.44 18.41
N HIS A 182 -13.94 35.63 17.28
CA HIS A 182 -13.53 36.58 16.23
C HIS A 182 -13.46 38.03 16.68
N GLU A 183 -14.33 38.45 17.64
CA GLU A 183 -14.32 39.83 18.16
C GLU A 183 -13.12 40.07 19.10
N VAL A 184 -12.72 39.02 19.84
CA VAL A 184 -11.66 39.10 20.86
C VAL A 184 -10.29 38.76 20.29
N GLN A 185 -10.24 37.87 19.31
CA GLN A 185 -9.02 37.40 18.62
C GLN A 185 -9.17 37.49 17.10
N PRO A 186 -9.31 38.69 16.50
CA PRO A 186 -9.52 38.83 15.05
C PRO A 186 -8.34 38.36 14.21
N GLU A 187 -7.12 38.36 14.73
CA GLU A 187 -5.93 37.85 14.03
C GLU A 187 -5.93 36.33 13.90
N ALA A 188 -6.37 35.62 14.96
CA ALA A 188 -6.38 34.16 15.00
C ALA A 188 -7.67 33.55 14.42
N PHE A 189 -8.80 34.17 14.72
CA PHE A 189 -10.15 33.69 14.34
C PHE A 189 -10.91 34.67 13.46
N GLY A 190 -10.23 35.53 12.68
CA GLY A 190 -10.83 36.56 11.84
C GLY A 190 -11.69 36.06 10.68
N SER A 191 -11.66 34.79 10.38
CA SER A 191 -12.50 34.12 9.37
C SER A 191 -12.67 32.65 9.67
N ILE A 192 -13.73 32.02 9.10
CA ILE A 192 -13.93 30.56 9.22
C ILE A 192 -12.72 29.79 8.68
N PRO A 193 -12.12 30.10 7.51
CA PRO A 193 -10.88 29.45 7.06
C PRO A 193 -9.70 29.58 8.04
N ALA A 194 -9.53 30.73 8.70
CA ALA A 194 -8.50 30.89 9.73
C ALA A 194 -8.81 30.00 10.95
N ALA A 195 -10.06 29.96 11.41
CA ALA A 195 -10.50 29.12 12.50
C ALA A 195 -10.38 27.61 12.18
N MET A 196 -10.40 27.20 10.90
CA MET A 196 -10.17 25.81 10.49
C MET A 196 -8.79 25.29 10.87
N TRP A 197 -7.78 26.14 10.97
CA TRP A 197 -6.46 25.74 11.46
C TRP A 197 -6.54 25.20 12.89
N TRP A 198 -7.15 25.96 13.79
CA TRP A 198 -7.38 25.52 15.17
C TRP A 198 -8.28 24.26 15.23
N ALA A 199 -9.38 24.26 14.47
CA ALA A 199 -10.31 23.13 14.46
C ALA A 199 -9.63 21.85 13.95
N THR A 200 -8.80 21.93 12.89
CA THR A 200 -8.04 20.78 12.39
C THR A 200 -7.07 20.28 13.45
N SER A 201 -6.26 21.17 14.05
CA SER A 201 -5.29 20.83 15.09
C SER A 201 -5.95 20.17 16.31
N THR A 202 -7.13 20.66 16.70
CA THR A 202 -7.89 20.16 17.86
C THR A 202 -8.57 18.82 17.54
N LEU A 203 -9.29 18.71 16.41
CA LEU A 203 -9.98 17.48 16.01
C LEU A 203 -9.00 16.33 15.74
N THR A 204 -7.84 16.61 15.18
CA THR A 204 -6.79 15.60 14.95
C THR A 204 -5.96 15.29 16.22
N THR A 205 -6.29 15.92 17.35
CA THR A 205 -5.59 15.76 18.64
C THR A 205 -4.11 16.16 18.62
N VAL A 206 -3.67 16.95 17.64
CA VAL A 206 -2.29 17.46 17.55
C VAL A 206 -2.06 18.56 18.57
N GLY A 207 -2.92 19.59 18.60
CA GLY A 207 -2.94 20.65 19.60
C GLY A 207 -1.64 21.46 19.63
N TYR A 208 -1.23 22.10 18.54
CA TYR A 208 0.00 22.92 18.48
C TYR A 208 0.07 24.02 19.57
N GLY A 209 -1.10 24.54 19.99
CA GLY A 209 -1.15 25.55 21.04
C GLY A 209 -0.81 26.97 20.59
N ASP A 210 -0.53 27.19 19.32
CA ASP A 210 -0.27 28.48 18.69
C ASP A 210 -1.52 29.36 18.61
N VAL A 211 -2.69 28.73 18.41
CA VAL A 211 -4.02 29.36 18.41
C VAL A 211 -4.92 28.56 19.35
N THR A 212 -5.50 29.26 20.36
CA THR A 212 -6.39 28.65 21.33
C THR A 212 -7.49 29.61 21.73
N PRO A 213 -8.72 29.14 22.07
CA PRO A 213 -9.79 29.99 22.55
C PRO A 213 -9.44 30.58 23.90
N ILE A 214 -9.69 31.90 24.09
CA ILE A 214 -9.47 32.63 25.38
C ILE A 214 -10.74 32.95 26.10
N THR A 215 -11.87 33.08 25.38
CA THR A 215 -13.15 33.37 26.02
C THR A 215 -13.65 32.18 26.84
N PRO A 216 -14.41 32.37 27.94
CA PRO A 216 -14.98 31.27 28.70
C PRO A 216 -15.85 30.30 27.86
N LEU A 217 -16.70 30.86 26.99
CA LEU A 217 -17.57 30.08 26.11
C LEU A 217 -16.74 29.35 25.03
N GLY A 218 -15.73 29.99 24.45
CA GLY A 218 -14.79 29.36 23.50
C GLY A 218 -14.04 28.19 24.13
N LYS A 219 -13.61 28.28 25.37
CA LYS A 219 -12.96 27.18 26.10
C LYS A 219 -13.90 26.01 26.36
N VAL A 220 -15.15 26.26 26.76
CA VAL A 220 -16.15 25.20 26.92
C VAL A 220 -16.47 24.54 25.60
N PHE A 221 -16.69 25.31 24.54
CA PHE A 221 -16.93 24.81 23.20
C PHE A 221 -15.72 23.99 22.68
N GLY A 222 -14.52 24.51 22.87
CA GLY A 222 -13.27 23.79 22.50
C GLY A 222 -13.14 22.46 23.23
N GLY A 223 -13.47 22.40 24.51
CA GLY A 223 -13.49 21.14 25.27
C GLY A 223 -14.48 20.12 24.70
N LEU A 224 -15.68 20.54 24.32
CA LEU A 224 -16.67 19.67 23.67
C LEU A 224 -16.15 19.15 22.31
N ILE A 225 -15.59 20.04 21.51
CA ILE A 225 -15.01 19.68 20.20
C ILE A 225 -13.82 18.71 20.34
N THR A 226 -13.02 18.84 21.39
CA THR A 226 -11.91 17.90 21.66
C THR A 226 -12.43 16.48 21.94
N ILE A 227 -13.52 16.35 22.71
CA ILE A 227 -14.15 15.05 22.99
C ILE A 227 -14.69 14.42 21.69
N VAL A 228 -15.37 15.21 20.85
CA VAL A 228 -15.86 14.77 19.55
C VAL A 228 -14.69 14.36 18.66
N GLY A 229 -13.60 15.14 18.62
CA GLY A 229 -12.41 14.89 17.83
C GLY A 229 -11.77 13.53 18.12
N MET A 230 -11.64 13.15 19.40
CA MET A 230 -11.11 11.83 19.78
C MET A 230 -11.89 10.68 19.13
N GLY A 231 -13.23 10.76 19.11
CA GLY A 231 -14.07 9.75 18.46
C GLY A 231 -13.91 9.73 16.94
N MET A 232 -13.76 10.90 16.33
CA MET A 232 -13.69 11.05 14.87
C MET A 232 -12.37 10.53 14.27
N VAL A 233 -11.24 10.78 14.94
CA VAL A 233 -9.92 10.28 14.49
C VAL A 233 -9.85 8.75 14.55
N ALA A 234 -10.57 8.12 15.46
CA ALA A 234 -10.63 6.68 15.58
C ALA A 234 -11.33 5.98 14.39
N LEU A 235 -12.24 6.68 13.66
CA LEU A 235 -13.03 6.07 12.58
C LEU A 235 -12.17 5.54 11.42
N PRO A 236 -11.29 6.33 10.77
CA PRO A 236 -10.45 5.81 9.70
C PRO A 236 -9.54 4.66 10.15
N ALA A 237 -8.98 4.73 11.35
CA ALA A 237 -8.16 3.68 11.92
C ALA A 237 -8.97 2.40 12.17
N GLY A 238 -10.20 2.52 12.69
CA GLY A 238 -11.12 1.41 12.90
C GLY A 238 -11.54 0.73 11.60
N ILE A 239 -11.88 1.52 10.56
CA ILE A 239 -12.20 1.01 9.21
C ILE A 239 -11.03 0.21 8.66
N LEU A 240 -9.81 0.77 8.74
CA LEU A 240 -8.61 0.10 8.25
C LEU A 240 -8.34 -1.22 8.99
N ALA A 241 -8.42 -1.21 10.32
CA ALA A 241 -8.20 -2.41 11.14
C ALA A 241 -9.25 -3.50 10.85
N SER A 242 -10.52 -3.11 10.70
CA SER A 242 -11.62 -4.01 10.36
C SER A 242 -11.44 -4.60 8.96
N GLY A 243 -11.16 -3.78 7.94
CA GLY A 243 -10.94 -4.21 6.57
C GLY A 243 -9.73 -5.13 6.44
N PHE A 244 -8.63 -4.81 7.15
CA PHE A 244 -7.44 -5.67 7.19
C PHE A 244 -7.76 -7.05 7.82
N SER A 245 -8.51 -7.05 8.93
CA SER A 245 -8.96 -8.29 9.58
C SER A 245 -9.88 -9.11 8.66
N ALA A 246 -10.78 -8.46 7.93
CA ALA A 246 -11.66 -9.10 6.95
C ALA A 246 -10.85 -9.74 5.80
N GLN A 247 -9.85 -9.03 5.26
CA GLN A 247 -8.96 -9.56 4.22
C GLN A 247 -8.16 -10.78 4.69
N LEU A 248 -7.63 -10.75 5.91
CA LEU A 248 -6.94 -11.92 6.48
C LEU A 248 -7.88 -13.12 6.58
N LYS A 249 -9.10 -12.93 7.05
CA LYS A 249 -10.12 -14.00 7.12
C LYS A 249 -10.46 -14.54 5.74
N GLN A 250 -10.61 -13.68 4.75
CA GLN A 250 -10.88 -14.06 3.36
C GLN A 250 -9.72 -14.86 2.77
N ASN A 251 -8.47 -14.42 2.94
CA ASN A 251 -7.28 -15.13 2.49
C ASN A 251 -7.21 -16.54 3.10
N ARG A 252 -7.49 -16.67 4.41
CA ARG A 252 -7.59 -17.96 5.11
C ARG A 252 -8.68 -18.85 4.53
N SER A 253 -9.84 -18.28 4.24
CA SER A 253 -10.97 -19.02 3.65
C SER A 253 -10.61 -19.55 2.26
N VAL A 254 -9.99 -18.73 1.41
CA VAL A 254 -9.52 -19.14 0.07
C VAL A 254 -8.51 -20.28 0.17
N TYR A 255 -7.52 -20.16 1.04
CA TYR A 255 -6.53 -21.21 1.27
C TYR A 255 -7.15 -22.50 1.78
N ARG A 256 -8.07 -22.41 2.77
CA ARG A 256 -8.79 -23.56 3.32
C ARG A 256 -9.61 -24.27 2.25
N HIS A 257 -10.30 -23.52 1.40
CA HIS A 257 -11.10 -24.10 0.32
C HIS A 257 -10.21 -24.90 -0.65
N LYS A 258 -9.08 -24.32 -1.05
CA LYS A 258 -8.12 -24.98 -1.94
C LYS A 258 -7.45 -26.19 -1.30
N LEU A 259 -7.20 -26.11 0.01
CA LEU A 259 -6.67 -27.24 0.80
C LEU A 259 -7.67 -28.42 0.83
N ILE A 260 -8.96 -28.13 1.05
CA ILE A 260 -10.02 -29.15 1.05
C ILE A 260 -10.16 -29.79 -0.33
N GLU A 261 -10.06 -28.99 -1.40
CA GLU A 261 -10.09 -29.48 -2.77
C GLU A 261 -8.93 -30.44 -3.06
N SER A 262 -7.71 -30.11 -2.61
CA SER A 262 -6.52 -30.95 -2.76
C SER A 262 -6.54 -32.21 -1.85
N LEU A 263 -7.36 -32.23 -0.83
CA LEU A 263 -7.53 -33.38 0.07
C LEU A 263 -8.69 -34.29 -0.35
N HIS A 264 -9.32 -34.05 -1.50
CA HIS A 264 -10.52 -34.80 -1.93
C HIS A 264 -10.26 -36.29 -2.10
N ASP A 265 -9.07 -36.68 -2.53
CA ASP A 265 -8.65 -38.10 -2.68
C ASP A 265 -7.93 -38.65 -1.42
N GLY A 266 -7.78 -37.82 -0.38
CA GLY A 266 -7.17 -38.20 0.91
C GLY A 266 -5.63 -38.09 0.93
N VAL A 267 -4.97 -37.76 -0.19
CA VAL A 267 -3.51 -37.68 -0.29
C VAL A 267 -3.12 -36.41 -1.05
N ILE A 268 -2.28 -35.57 -0.45
CA ILE A 268 -1.71 -34.39 -1.15
C ILE A 268 -0.51 -34.85 -1.97
N ASP A 269 -0.62 -34.79 -3.29
CA ASP A 269 0.49 -35.12 -4.17
C ASP A 269 1.58 -34.03 -4.18
N ALA A 270 2.76 -34.32 -4.81
CA ALA A 270 3.88 -33.39 -4.87
C ALA A 270 3.56 -32.10 -5.64
N ASN A 271 2.68 -32.14 -6.64
CA ASN A 271 2.25 -30.99 -7.42
C ASN A 271 1.27 -30.13 -6.61
N GLU A 272 0.33 -30.76 -5.93
CA GLU A 272 -0.64 -30.09 -5.05
C GLU A 272 0.05 -29.41 -3.88
N LYS A 273 1.01 -30.09 -3.23
CA LYS A 273 1.83 -29.50 -2.18
C LYS A 273 2.57 -28.25 -2.65
N LYS A 274 3.14 -28.31 -3.86
CA LYS A 274 3.82 -27.16 -4.46
C LYS A 274 2.83 -26.03 -4.74
N HIS A 275 1.65 -26.34 -5.26
CA HIS A 275 0.60 -25.36 -5.55
C HIS A 275 0.08 -24.70 -4.27
N LEU A 276 -0.17 -25.49 -3.22
CA LEU A 276 -0.58 -24.99 -1.90
C LEU A 276 0.50 -24.10 -1.25
N ASP A 277 1.80 -24.45 -1.37
CA ASP A 277 2.86 -23.61 -0.84
C ASP A 277 2.98 -22.26 -1.59
N LEU A 278 2.76 -22.28 -2.91
CA LEU A 278 2.69 -21.06 -3.71
C LEU A 278 1.52 -20.17 -3.27
N LEU A 279 0.33 -20.75 -3.18
CA LEU A 279 -0.88 -20.04 -2.75
C LEU A 279 -0.75 -19.50 -1.32
N ARG A 280 -0.15 -20.27 -0.41
CA ARG A 280 0.14 -19.85 0.96
C ARG A 280 0.98 -18.56 0.99
N ARG A 281 2.06 -18.54 0.20
CA ARG A 281 2.96 -17.37 0.12
C ARG A 281 2.28 -16.18 -0.53
N GLU A 282 1.47 -16.40 -1.55
CA GLU A 282 0.71 -15.36 -2.24
C GLU A 282 -0.33 -14.71 -1.31
N LEU A 283 -1.02 -15.51 -0.51
CA LEU A 283 -2.01 -15.05 0.46
C LEU A 283 -1.39 -14.52 1.77
N GLY A 284 -0.07 -14.61 1.94
CA GLY A 284 0.64 -14.15 3.13
C GLY A 284 0.37 -15.00 4.39
N ILE A 285 -0.01 -16.27 4.21
CA ILE A 285 -0.27 -17.22 5.31
C ILE A 285 1.05 -17.82 5.79
N THR A 286 1.28 -17.83 7.12
CA THR A 286 2.48 -18.42 7.70
C THR A 286 2.45 -19.95 7.60
N GLU A 287 3.62 -20.58 7.66
CA GLU A 287 3.71 -22.05 7.61
C GLU A 287 3.01 -22.70 8.81
N GLN A 288 3.15 -22.12 9.99
CA GLN A 288 2.47 -22.58 11.19
C GLN A 288 0.94 -22.52 11.05
N GLU A 289 0.42 -21.45 10.47
CA GLU A 289 -1.01 -21.28 10.24
C GLU A 289 -1.55 -22.27 9.20
N ALA A 290 -0.79 -22.54 8.14
CA ALA A 290 -1.14 -23.55 7.14
C ALA A 290 -1.20 -24.96 7.77
N GLN A 291 -0.24 -25.29 8.64
CA GLN A 291 -0.24 -26.56 9.39
C GLN A 291 -1.44 -26.67 10.33
N LEU A 292 -1.83 -25.60 11.01
CA LEU A 292 -3.02 -25.58 11.87
C LEU A 292 -4.30 -25.81 11.07
N LEU A 293 -4.41 -25.24 9.87
CA LEU A 293 -5.56 -25.46 8.97
C LEU A 293 -5.62 -26.91 8.48
N LEU A 294 -4.47 -27.52 8.16
CA LEU A 294 -4.36 -28.95 7.83
C LEU A 294 -4.81 -29.82 8.99
N PHE A 295 -4.31 -29.58 10.17
CA PHE A 295 -4.64 -30.33 11.38
C PHE A 295 -6.12 -30.21 11.74
N ALA A 296 -6.67 -29.00 11.69
CA ALA A 296 -8.10 -28.79 11.94
C ALA A 296 -8.99 -29.57 10.97
N HIS A 297 -8.58 -29.72 9.71
CA HIS A 297 -9.32 -30.50 8.72
C HIS A 297 -9.21 -32.01 8.96
N SER A 298 -8.02 -32.51 9.31
CA SER A 298 -7.81 -33.93 9.62
C SER A 298 -8.64 -34.41 10.82
N GLN A 299 -8.92 -33.51 11.76
CA GLN A 299 -9.81 -33.84 12.90
C GLN A 299 -11.30 -33.76 12.56
N GLN A 300 -11.67 -33.04 11.48
CA GLN A 300 -13.07 -32.92 11.01
C GLN A 300 -13.51 -34.04 10.04
N GLN A 301 -12.58 -34.82 9.50
CA GLN A 301 -12.97 -36.03 8.78
C GLN A 301 -13.60 -36.98 9.80
N PRO A 302 -14.87 -37.41 9.58
CA PRO A 302 -15.45 -38.44 10.42
C PRO A 302 -14.55 -39.66 10.34
N LEU A 303 -14.01 -40.11 11.48
CA LEU A 303 -13.47 -41.47 11.60
C LEU A 303 -14.48 -42.39 10.92
N HIS A 304 -14.09 -43.07 9.85
CA HIS A 304 -14.89 -44.15 9.28
C HIS A 304 -15.30 -45.02 10.45
N LYS A 305 -16.54 -44.83 10.92
CA LYS A 305 -17.08 -45.65 12.00
C LYS A 305 -17.33 -47.01 11.40
N GLN A 306 -16.37 -47.91 11.54
CA GLN A 306 -16.59 -49.30 11.24
C GLN A 306 -17.52 -49.88 12.28
N CYS A 307 -18.49 -50.63 11.82
CA CYS A 307 -19.42 -51.34 12.69
C CYS A 307 -18.61 -52.30 13.60
N PRO A 308 -18.70 -52.20 14.94
CA PRO A 308 -17.91 -53.02 15.85
C PRO A 308 -18.25 -54.51 15.73
N HIS A 309 -19.33 -54.88 15.05
CA HIS A 309 -19.78 -56.25 14.91
C HIS A 309 -19.42 -56.90 13.56
N CYS A 310 -19.37 -56.15 12.46
CA CYS A 310 -19.12 -56.72 11.13
C CYS A 310 -17.97 -56.03 10.37
N HIS A 311 -17.27 -55.05 11.00
CA HIS A 311 -16.16 -54.26 10.45
C HIS A 311 -16.46 -53.57 9.10
N LYS A 312 -17.75 -53.45 8.71
CA LYS A 312 -18.14 -52.66 7.53
C LYS A 312 -18.26 -51.21 7.88
N ASP A 313 -17.81 -50.33 6.97
CA ASP A 313 -17.94 -48.90 7.09
C ASP A 313 -19.41 -48.51 7.21
N ILE A 314 -19.74 -47.74 8.27
CA ILE A 314 -21.08 -47.18 8.47
C ILE A 314 -21.07 -45.82 7.76
N VAL A 315 -21.84 -45.68 6.68
CA VAL A 315 -22.08 -44.48 5.91
C VAL A 315 -22.78 -43.42 6.76
#